data_80c7330768360cc809aacb5bda20650b
#
_entry.id   80c7330768360cc809aacb5bda20650b
#
_cell.length_a   1.000
_cell.length_b   1.000
_cell.length_c   1.000
_cell.angle_alpha   90.00
_cell.angle_beta   90.00
_cell.angle_gamma   90.00
#
_symmetry.space_group_name_H-M   'P 1'
#
loop_
_entity.id
_entity.type
_entity.pdbx_description
1 polymer ?
#
loop_
_entity_poly.entity_id
_entity_poly.type
_entity_poly.pdbx_seq_one_letter_code
_entity_poly.pdbx_strand_id
1 'polypeptide(L)'
;MSQSERAAEIGHKEAGSHAGEAIVIPLRKRSLSNELYKRDPKIETLIGQLTILSRGELIARAAISKRSDPRYVPSECLVYFIRSSRRDNNEAWFERLYRILIERVLRSLPRSENSDRMTESLTRGLVRDKVFSRFVEMLSADRASYVDKLDFFEVRFDGAIAGLRRDAQEQAWRDENRSRPLEYDEETGELTAEVEAAAGVFDPFAASDFDDPSYRSRLDAAIDALPPEQIRIMHMLRQGFPIDSKEPDVMTIAKALGRSEKTIRTYRDKAIATLRLALADGEQQ
;
A
#
# COMPACT_ATOMS: atom_id res chain seq x y z
N MET A 1 -91.35 -17.01 -16.00
CA MET A 1 -90.71 -17.78 -14.88
C MET A 1 -89.49 -18.44 -15.53
N SER A 2 -88.32 -18.30 -15.09
CA SER A 2 -87.61 -17.58 -14.05
C SER A 2 -86.12 -17.46 -14.51
N GLN A 3 -85.61 -16.30 -14.39
CA GLN A 3 -84.18 -16.06 -14.50
C GLN A 3 -83.49 -16.86 -13.43
N SER A 4 -82.48 -17.68 -13.79
CA SER A 4 -81.39 -18.02 -12.88
C SER A 4 -80.56 -19.17 -13.45
N GLU A 5 -79.67 -18.89 -14.39
CA GLU A 5 -78.51 -19.75 -14.68
C GLU A 5 -77.58 -19.03 -15.67
N ARG A 6 -76.94 -17.94 -15.16
CA ARG A 6 -75.77 -17.29 -15.75
C ARG A 6 -74.92 -16.71 -14.66
N ALA A 7 -74.10 -17.52 -14.05
CA ALA A 7 -72.94 -17.02 -13.32
C ALA A 7 -72.04 -18.21 -13.00
N ALA A 8 -70.89 -18.30 -13.62
CA ALA A 8 -69.64 -18.83 -13.10
C ALA A 8 -68.73 -19.34 -14.21
N GLU A 9 -68.27 -18.43 -15.05
CA GLU A 9 -66.99 -18.58 -15.74
C GLU A 9 -66.12 -17.43 -15.35
N ILE A 10 -65.58 -17.48 -14.13
CA ILE A 10 -64.53 -16.57 -13.70
C ILE A 10 -63.20 -17.28 -13.91
N GLY A 11 -62.46 -16.79 -14.90
CA GLY A 11 -61.18 -17.26 -15.30
C GLY A 11 -60.17 -17.38 -14.14
N HIS A 12 -59.53 -18.52 -14.09
CA HIS A 12 -58.27 -18.68 -13.40
C HIS A 12 -57.22 -17.79 -14.13
N LYS A 13 -57.07 -16.59 -13.64
CA LYS A 13 -55.92 -15.73 -13.98
C LYS A 13 -54.71 -16.32 -13.25
N GLU A 14 -53.86 -16.93 -14.02
CA GLU A 14 -52.56 -17.40 -13.59
C GLU A 14 -51.87 -16.28 -12.78
N ALA A 15 -51.66 -16.54 -11.51
CA ALA A 15 -50.78 -15.73 -10.67
C ALA A 15 -49.37 -15.98 -11.16
N GLY A 16 -48.91 -15.16 -12.11
CA GLY A 16 -47.52 -15.08 -12.51
C GLY A 16 -46.68 -14.80 -11.26
N SER A 17 -45.92 -15.79 -10.85
CA SER A 17 -44.86 -15.69 -9.86
C SER A 17 -43.86 -14.62 -10.30
N HIS A 18 -44.08 -13.38 -9.91
CA HIS A 18 -43.02 -12.40 -9.85
C HIS A 18 -42.10 -12.82 -8.70
N ALA A 19 -41.18 -13.76 -9.01
CA ALA A 19 -39.96 -13.89 -8.21
C ALA A 19 -39.33 -12.50 -8.20
N GLY A 20 -39.35 -11.84 -7.04
CA GLY A 20 -38.83 -10.48 -6.89
C GLY A 20 -37.39 -10.44 -7.41
N GLU A 21 -37.19 -9.78 -8.55
CA GLU A 21 -35.86 -9.51 -9.08
C GLU A 21 -35.08 -8.77 -7.99
N ALA A 22 -34.06 -9.42 -7.46
CA ALA A 22 -33.20 -8.82 -6.47
C ALA A 22 -32.53 -7.59 -7.11
N ILE A 23 -32.92 -6.40 -6.65
CA ILE A 23 -32.42 -5.14 -7.19
C ILE A 23 -30.91 -5.05 -6.93
N VAL A 24 -30.13 -5.24 -7.99
CA VAL A 24 -28.68 -5.10 -7.95
C VAL A 24 -28.31 -3.62 -7.85
N ILE A 25 -27.44 -3.28 -6.89
CA ILE A 25 -27.05 -1.89 -6.63
C ILE A 25 -26.27 -1.36 -7.82
N PRO A 26 -26.69 -0.22 -8.44
CA PRO A 26 -26.00 0.35 -9.57
C PRO A 26 -24.60 0.90 -9.19
N LEU A 27 -23.71 0.91 -10.16
CA LEU A 27 -22.40 1.54 -10.04
C LEU A 27 -22.53 3.07 -10.10
N ARG A 28 -21.58 3.80 -9.50
CA ARG A 28 -21.61 5.26 -9.43
C ARG A 28 -20.52 5.93 -10.25
N LYS A 29 -19.44 5.18 -10.58
CA LYS A 29 -18.33 5.70 -11.36
C LYS A 29 -18.78 6.05 -12.77
N ARG A 30 -18.27 7.18 -13.27
CA ARG A 30 -18.48 7.62 -14.65
C ARG A 30 -17.21 7.45 -15.49
N SER A 31 -17.40 7.13 -16.76
CA SER A 31 -16.34 7.11 -17.76
C SER A 31 -15.91 8.55 -18.15
N LEU A 32 -14.87 8.67 -18.97
CA LEU A 32 -14.48 9.96 -19.56
C LEU A 32 -15.59 10.58 -20.42
N SER A 33 -16.48 9.76 -21.00
CA SER A 33 -17.68 10.20 -21.73
C SER A 33 -18.87 10.54 -20.82
N ASN A 34 -18.65 10.62 -19.50
CA ASN A 34 -19.66 10.89 -18.50
C ASN A 34 -20.77 9.85 -18.36
N GLU A 35 -20.62 8.67 -18.98
CA GLU A 35 -21.53 7.55 -18.83
C GLU A 35 -21.20 6.72 -17.58
N LEU A 36 -22.22 6.22 -16.88
CA LEU A 36 -22.03 5.32 -15.75
C LEU A 36 -21.42 3.99 -16.22
N TYR A 37 -20.48 3.49 -15.45
CA TYR A 37 -19.99 2.13 -15.64
C TYR A 37 -21.14 1.14 -15.52
N LYS A 38 -21.13 0.12 -16.39
CA LYS A 38 -22.11 -0.96 -16.38
C LYS A 38 -21.38 -2.29 -16.23
N ARG A 39 -21.91 -3.16 -15.42
CA ARG A 39 -21.44 -4.55 -15.33
C ARG A 39 -21.79 -5.29 -16.61
N ASP A 40 -21.05 -6.37 -16.90
CA ASP A 40 -21.49 -7.32 -17.92
C ASP A 40 -22.87 -7.86 -17.53
N PRO A 41 -23.85 -7.90 -18.45
CA PRO A 41 -25.19 -8.42 -18.16
C PRO A 41 -25.19 -9.82 -17.54
N LYS A 42 -24.21 -10.68 -17.90
CA LYS A 42 -24.05 -12.01 -17.31
C LYS A 42 -23.65 -11.92 -15.83
N ILE A 43 -22.77 -10.99 -15.47
CA ILE A 43 -22.37 -10.75 -14.08
C ILE A 43 -23.56 -10.21 -13.29
N GLU A 44 -24.32 -9.27 -13.84
CA GLU A 44 -25.48 -8.69 -13.18
C GLU A 44 -26.59 -9.74 -12.93
N THR A 45 -26.90 -10.57 -13.93
CA THR A 45 -27.83 -11.70 -13.79
C THR A 45 -27.33 -12.69 -12.72
N LEU A 46 -26.03 -13.02 -12.74
CA LEU A 46 -25.45 -13.93 -11.75
C LEU A 46 -25.49 -13.36 -10.33
N ILE A 47 -25.24 -12.07 -10.15
CA ILE A 47 -25.39 -11.41 -8.85
C ILE A 47 -26.83 -11.57 -8.34
N GLY A 48 -27.83 -11.33 -9.19
CA GLY A 48 -29.24 -11.54 -8.84
C GLY A 48 -29.53 -12.98 -8.38
N GLN A 49 -29.03 -13.97 -9.12
CA GLN A 49 -29.16 -15.39 -8.76
C GLN A 49 -28.45 -15.74 -7.45
N LEU A 50 -27.26 -15.18 -7.21
CA LEU A 50 -26.47 -15.45 -6.01
C LEU A 50 -27.08 -14.77 -4.77
N THR A 51 -27.79 -13.66 -4.92
CA THR A 51 -28.44 -12.94 -3.82
C THR A 51 -29.55 -13.76 -3.14
N ILE A 52 -30.15 -14.70 -3.87
CA ILE A 52 -31.21 -15.58 -3.35
C ILE A 52 -30.63 -16.73 -2.50
N LEU A 53 -29.35 -17.03 -2.65
CA LEU A 53 -28.70 -18.12 -1.93
C LEU A 53 -28.49 -17.77 -0.45
N SER A 54 -28.49 -18.80 0.38
CA SER A 54 -27.99 -18.65 1.74
C SER A 54 -26.53 -18.23 1.79
N ARG A 55 -26.13 -17.54 2.84
CA ARG A 55 -24.71 -17.11 3.03
C ARG A 55 -23.75 -18.31 3.00
N GLY A 56 -24.15 -19.45 3.54
CA GLY A 56 -23.34 -20.67 3.53
C GLY A 56 -23.13 -21.22 2.11
N GLU A 57 -24.19 -21.27 1.31
CA GLU A 57 -24.11 -21.71 -0.08
C GLU A 57 -23.29 -20.76 -0.96
N LEU A 58 -23.45 -19.45 -0.75
CA LEU A 58 -22.64 -18.46 -1.46
C LEU A 58 -21.14 -18.63 -1.15
N ILE A 59 -20.75 -18.81 0.11
CA ILE A 59 -19.36 -19.09 0.50
C ILE A 59 -18.86 -20.40 -0.12
N ALA A 60 -19.67 -21.46 -0.07
CA ALA A 60 -19.28 -22.75 -0.66
C ALA A 60 -19.03 -22.62 -2.18
N ARG A 61 -19.86 -21.87 -2.91
CA ARG A 61 -19.64 -21.58 -4.33
C ARG A 61 -18.45 -20.65 -4.56
N ALA A 62 -18.29 -19.62 -3.73
CA ALA A 62 -17.18 -18.67 -3.80
C ALA A 62 -15.82 -19.36 -3.62
N ALA A 63 -15.73 -20.41 -2.81
CA ALA A 63 -14.53 -21.20 -2.59
C ALA A 63 -14.10 -22.02 -3.80
N ILE A 64 -14.97 -22.21 -4.80
CA ILE A 64 -14.62 -22.92 -6.05
C ILE A 64 -13.59 -22.08 -6.80
N SER A 65 -12.40 -22.65 -7.02
CA SER A 65 -11.30 -21.96 -7.70
C SER A 65 -11.25 -22.24 -9.23
N LYS A 66 -11.86 -23.32 -9.66
CA LYS A 66 -11.84 -23.74 -11.06
C LYS A 66 -12.86 -22.93 -11.88
N ARG A 67 -12.39 -22.05 -12.76
CA ARG A 67 -13.26 -21.19 -13.59
C ARG A 67 -14.21 -21.96 -14.52
N SER A 68 -13.87 -23.19 -14.88
CA SER A 68 -14.72 -24.05 -15.74
C SER A 68 -15.85 -24.76 -14.98
N ASP A 69 -15.91 -24.65 -13.65
CA ASP A 69 -17.04 -25.19 -12.87
C ASP A 69 -18.27 -24.30 -13.11
N PRO A 70 -19.44 -24.86 -13.46
CA PRO A 70 -20.65 -24.09 -13.70
C PRO A 70 -21.15 -23.31 -12.47
N ARG A 71 -20.72 -23.71 -11.27
CA ARG A 71 -21.04 -23.02 -10.02
C ARG A 71 -19.99 -21.99 -9.60
N TYR A 72 -18.96 -21.78 -10.43
CA TYR A 72 -17.91 -20.81 -10.14
C TYR A 72 -18.50 -19.40 -10.00
N VAL A 73 -18.09 -18.70 -8.97
CA VAL A 73 -18.46 -17.30 -8.72
C VAL A 73 -17.32 -16.39 -9.18
N PRO A 74 -17.51 -15.57 -10.22
CA PRO A 74 -16.51 -14.59 -10.67
C PRO A 74 -16.09 -13.62 -9.56
N SER A 75 -14.87 -13.11 -9.65
CA SER A 75 -14.35 -12.17 -8.66
C SER A 75 -15.10 -10.84 -8.64
N GLU A 76 -15.66 -10.43 -9.76
CA GLU A 76 -16.58 -9.30 -9.90
C GLU A 76 -17.77 -9.41 -8.94
N CYS A 77 -18.40 -10.59 -8.90
CA CYS A 77 -19.49 -10.87 -7.98
C CYS A 77 -19.04 -10.84 -6.52
N LEU A 78 -17.83 -11.35 -6.20
CA LEU A 78 -17.29 -11.31 -4.84
C LEU A 78 -17.07 -9.87 -4.37
N VAL A 79 -16.55 -8.99 -5.23
CA VAL A 79 -16.41 -7.57 -4.93
C VAL A 79 -17.77 -6.96 -4.59
N TYR A 80 -18.81 -7.24 -5.39
CA TYR A 80 -20.17 -6.78 -5.10
C TYR A 80 -20.65 -7.23 -3.71
N PHE A 81 -20.52 -8.52 -3.37
CA PHE A 81 -20.99 -9.04 -2.08
C PHE A 81 -20.20 -8.51 -0.90
N ILE A 82 -18.89 -8.31 -1.04
CA ILE A 82 -18.07 -7.67 -0.02
C ILE A 82 -18.54 -6.24 0.23
N ARG A 83 -18.78 -5.46 -0.83
CA ARG A 83 -19.27 -4.08 -0.73
C ARG A 83 -20.68 -4.00 -0.17
N SER A 84 -21.55 -4.93 -0.53
CA SER A 84 -22.91 -4.99 -0.01
C SER A 84 -22.98 -5.39 1.46
N SER A 85 -22.01 -6.17 1.97
CA SER A 85 -21.95 -6.64 3.37
C SER A 85 -21.81 -5.50 4.39
N ARG A 86 -21.36 -4.32 3.96
CA ARG A 86 -21.29 -3.14 4.82
C ARG A 86 -22.68 -2.71 5.35
N ARG A 87 -23.78 -3.09 4.66
CA ARG A 87 -25.16 -2.72 5.06
C ARG A 87 -25.63 -3.48 6.28
N ASP A 88 -25.19 -4.70 6.45
CA ASP A 88 -25.61 -5.58 7.55
C ASP A 88 -24.62 -5.56 8.71
N ASN A 89 -23.48 -4.87 8.58
CA ASN A 89 -22.40 -4.79 9.56
C ASN A 89 -21.97 -6.16 10.12
N ASN A 90 -22.07 -7.22 9.29
CA ASN A 90 -21.72 -8.58 9.66
C ASN A 90 -20.25 -8.87 9.37
N GLU A 91 -19.41 -8.73 10.39
CA GLU A 91 -17.97 -8.88 10.28
C GLU A 91 -17.56 -10.29 9.85
N ALA A 92 -18.16 -11.32 10.42
CA ALA A 92 -17.85 -12.72 10.08
C ALA A 92 -18.17 -13.06 8.62
N TRP A 93 -19.23 -12.46 8.07
CA TRP A 93 -19.60 -12.60 6.66
C TRP A 93 -18.58 -11.91 5.76
N PHE A 94 -18.26 -10.66 6.08
CA PHE A 94 -17.24 -9.90 5.36
C PHE A 94 -15.91 -10.64 5.36
N GLU A 95 -15.41 -11.09 6.50
CA GLU A 95 -14.13 -11.78 6.64
C GLU A 95 -14.02 -13.02 5.74
N ARG A 96 -15.07 -13.82 5.67
CA ARG A 96 -15.09 -15.03 4.83
C ARG A 96 -14.97 -14.69 3.35
N LEU A 97 -15.74 -13.73 2.86
CA LEU A 97 -15.67 -13.26 1.47
C LEU A 97 -14.32 -12.60 1.16
N TYR A 98 -13.85 -11.77 2.08
CA TYR A 98 -12.57 -11.07 1.99
C TYR A 98 -11.42 -12.07 1.84
N ARG A 99 -11.36 -13.09 2.67
CA ARG A 99 -10.33 -14.14 2.63
C ARG A 99 -10.27 -14.82 1.25
N ILE A 100 -11.43 -15.21 0.71
CA ILE A 100 -11.52 -15.83 -0.61
C ILE A 100 -11.04 -14.87 -1.71
N LEU A 101 -11.48 -13.62 -1.66
CA LEU A 101 -11.10 -12.61 -2.67
C LEU A 101 -9.62 -12.29 -2.62
N ILE A 102 -9.05 -12.10 -1.44
CA ILE A 102 -7.62 -11.84 -1.23
C ILE A 102 -6.77 -13.00 -1.76
N GLU A 103 -7.17 -14.24 -1.51
CA GLU A 103 -6.47 -15.40 -2.04
C GLU A 103 -6.45 -15.40 -3.58
N ARG A 104 -7.55 -14.98 -4.23
CA ARG A 104 -7.60 -14.84 -5.69
C ARG A 104 -6.70 -13.71 -6.19
N VAL A 105 -6.66 -12.57 -5.49
CA VAL A 105 -5.73 -11.48 -5.81
C VAL A 105 -4.29 -11.97 -5.72
N LEU A 106 -3.91 -12.59 -4.61
CA LEU A 106 -2.55 -13.07 -4.40
C LEU A 106 -2.12 -14.11 -5.43
N ARG A 107 -3.03 -14.99 -5.88
CA ARG A 107 -2.75 -15.95 -6.98
C ARG A 107 -2.56 -15.27 -8.34
N SER A 108 -3.17 -14.13 -8.57
CA SER A 108 -3.04 -13.37 -9.83
C SER A 108 -1.78 -12.51 -9.88
N LEU A 109 -1.08 -12.33 -8.75
CA LEU A 109 0.13 -11.56 -8.67
C LEU A 109 1.38 -12.40 -8.98
N PRO A 110 2.46 -11.78 -9.50
CA PRO A 110 3.70 -12.49 -9.74
C PRO A 110 4.24 -13.06 -8.44
N ARG A 111 4.83 -14.25 -8.52
CA ARG A 111 5.55 -14.82 -7.37
C ARG A 111 6.86 -14.06 -7.18
N SER A 112 7.24 -13.82 -5.94
CA SER A 112 8.54 -13.19 -5.61
C SER A 112 9.71 -14.12 -5.90
N GLU A 113 9.48 -15.44 -5.81
CA GLU A 113 10.50 -16.46 -6.09
C GLU A 113 10.92 -16.44 -7.56
N ASN A 114 12.22 -16.50 -7.82
CA ASN A 114 12.78 -16.71 -9.14
C ASN A 114 12.56 -18.15 -9.59
N SER A 115 12.82 -18.43 -10.88
CA SER A 115 12.64 -19.76 -11.49
C SER A 115 13.49 -20.85 -10.81
N ASP A 116 14.59 -20.49 -10.15
CA ASP A 116 15.48 -21.37 -9.39
C ASP A 116 14.95 -21.70 -7.98
N ARG A 117 13.88 -21.03 -7.52
CA ARG A 117 13.30 -21.12 -6.17
C ARG A 117 14.27 -20.84 -5.01
N MET A 118 15.48 -20.44 -5.31
CA MET A 118 16.56 -20.18 -4.33
C MET A 118 16.75 -18.69 -4.07
N THR A 119 16.34 -17.84 -5.03
CA THR A 119 16.49 -16.40 -4.93
C THR A 119 15.14 -15.71 -5.07
N GLU A 120 14.94 -14.65 -4.28
CA GLU A 120 13.76 -13.79 -4.37
C GLU A 120 14.07 -12.55 -5.22
N SER A 121 13.15 -12.20 -6.09
CA SER A 121 13.21 -10.94 -6.82
C SER A 121 12.58 -9.84 -5.96
N LEU A 122 13.40 -8.96 -5.39
CA LEU A 122 12.96 -7.82 -4.58
C LEU A 122 11.92 -6.97 -5.33
N THR A 123 12.17 -6.67 -6.62
CA THR A 123 11.25 -5.89 -7.44
C THR A 123 9.89 -6.56 -7.59
N ARG A 124 9.84 -7.90 -7.79
CA ARG A 124 8.56 -8.63 -7.86
C ARG A 124 7.85 -8.68 -6.52
N GLY A 125 8.60 -8.82 -5.43
CA GLY A 125 8.08 -8.74 -4.06
C GLY A 125 7.43 -7.39 -3.81
N LEU A 126 8.14 -6.30 -4.08
CA LEU A 126 7.65 -4.93 -3.94
C LEU A 126 6.40 -4.65 -4.77
N VAL A 127 6.36 -5.09 -6.04
CA VAL A 127 5.17 -4.94 -6.89
C VAL A 127 3.99 -5.70 -6.30
N ARG A 128 4.20 -6.94 -5.83
CA ARG A 128 3.17 -7.75 -5.19
C ARG A 128 2.60 -7.07 -3.95
N ASP A 129 3.45 -6.62 -3.05
CA ASP A 129 3.05 -5.97 -1.80
C ASP A 129 2.32 -4.65 -2.05
N LYS A 130 2.78 -3.87 -3.02
CA LYS A 130 2.17 -2.60 -3.40
C LYS A 130 0.76 -2.78 -3.98
N VAL A 131 0.58 -3.76 -4.88
CA VAL A 131 -0.74 -4.08 -5.44
C VAL A 131 -1.68 -4.58 -4.34
N PHE A 132 -1.20 -5.48 -3.49
CA PHE A 132 -1.97 -6.02 -2.38
C PHE A 132 -2.40 -4.92 -1.41
N SER A 133 -1.47 -4.10 -0.92
CA SER A 133 -1.75 -2.98 0.00
C SER A 133 -2.76 -2.02 -0.61
N ARG A 134 -2.58 -1.63 -1.88
CA ARG A 134 -3.50 -0.72 -2.55
C ARG A 134 -4.90 -1.27 -2.69
N PHE A 135 -5.04 -2.56 -2.99
CA PHE A 135 -6.33 -3.22 -3.08
C PHE A 135 -7.02 -3.30 -1.71
N VAL A 136 -6.28 -3.67 -0.66
CA VAL A 136 -6.79 -3.73 0.72
C VAL A 136 -7.20 -2.34 1.21
N GLU A 137 -6.41 -1.29 0.95
CA GLU A 137 -6.77 0.09 1.26
C GLU A 137 -8.10 0.50 0.65
N MET A 138 -8.32 0.19 -0.64
CA MET A 138 -9.57 0.50 -1.32
C MET A 138 -10.76 -0.24 -0.70
N LEU A 139 -10.61 -1.52 -0.35
CA LEU A 139 -11.67 -2.29 0.32
C LEU A 139 -11.97 -1.74 1.72
N SER A 140 -10.94 -1.39 2.48
CA SER A 140 -11.09 -0.82 3.82
C SER A 140 -11.76 0.55 3.77
N ALA A 141 -11.36 1.40 2.83
CA ALA A 141 -11.98 2.70 2.62
C ALA A 141 -13.46 2.57 2.20
N ASP A 142 -13.82 1.59 1.36
CA ASP A 142 -15.21 1.36 0.92
C ASP A 142 -16.11 0.91 2.08
N ARG A 143 -15.56 0.30 3.12
CA ARG A 143 -16.33 -0.01 4.34
C ARG A 143 -16.80 1.25 5.08
N ALA A 144 -15.97 2.28 5.14
CA ALA A 144 -16.30 3.55 5.77
C ALA A 144 -17.21 4.40 4.87
N SER A 145 -16.85 4.50 3.59
CA SER A 145 -17.61 5.26 2.59
C SER A 145 -17.44 4.66 1.21
N TYR A 146 -18.44 4.83 0.35
CA TYR A 146 -18.40 4.29 -1.00
C TYR A 146 -17.19 4.76 -1.80
N VAL A 147 -16.38 3.81 -2.30
CA VAL A 147 -15.21 4.08 -3.15
C VAL A 147 -15.53 3.74 -4.60
N ASP A 148 -15.68 4.76 -5.45
CA ASP A 148 -15.99 4.61 -6.87
C ASP A 148 -14.91 3.88 -7.68
N LYS A 149 -13.65 3.85 -7.20
CA LYS A 149 -12.56 3.10 -7.82
C LYS A 149 -12.82 1.60 -7.85
N LEU A 150 -13.56 1.07 -6.86
CA LEU A 150 -13.94 -0.34 -6.81
C LEU A 150 -14.99 -0.72 -7.85
N ASP A 151 -15.71 0.24 -8.42
CA ASP A 151 -16.69 -0.05 -9.48
C ASP A 151 -16.05 -0.74 -10.68
N PHE A 152 -14.81 -0.37 -11.02
CA PHE A 152 -14.10 -1.01 -12.12
C PHE A 152 -13.76 -2.48 -11.85
N PHE A 153 -13.57 -2.85 -10.57
CA PHE A 153 -13.37 -4.25 -10.18
C PHE A 153 -14.64 -5.08 -10.31
N GLU A 154 -15.82 -4.47 -10.19
CA GLU A 154 -17.10 -5.15 -10.45
C GLU A 154 -17.41 -5.26 -11.94
N VAL A 155 -16.80 -4.43 -12.79
CA VAL A 155 -16.95 -4.48 -14.24
C VAL A 155 -15.94 -5.43 -14.87
N ARG A 156 -14.67 -5.38 -14.44
CA ARG A 156 -13.57 -6.12 -15.06
C ARG A 156 -12.43 -6.36 -14.05
N PHE A 157 -12.61 -7.32 -13.18
CA PHE A 157 -11.70 -7.60 -12.07
C PHE A 157 -10.26 -7.83 -12.54
N ASP A 158 -10.04 -8.76 -13.46
CA ASP A 158 -8.69 -9.09 -13.94
C ASP A 158 -8.02 -7.87 -14.60
N GLY A 159 -8.78 -7.03 -15.30
CA GLY A 159 -8.29 -5.78 -15.89
C GLY A 159 -7.91 -4.73 -14.85
N ALA A 160 -8.67 -4.64 -13.76
CA ALA A 160 -8.38 -3.74 -12.65
C ALA A 160 -7.08 -4.15 -11.92
N ILE A 161 -6.90 -5.44 -11.65
CA ILE A 161 -5.67 -5.97 -11.06
C ILE A 161 -4.47 -5.75 -12.00
N ALA A 162 -4.65 -5.97 -13.31
CA ALA A 162 -3.60 -5.70 -14.29
C ALA A 162 -3.20 -4.22 -14.32
N GLY A 163 -4.16 -3.30 -14.16
CA GLY A 163 -3.90 -1.87 -14.01
C GLY A 163 -3.05 -1.58 -12.78
N LEU A 164 -3.45 -2.06 -11.60
CA LEU A 164 -2.67 -1.89 -10.37
C LEU A 164 -1.24 -2.45 -10.50
N ARG A 165 -1.08 -3.59 -11.16
CA ARG A 165 0.24 -4.19 -11.40
C ARG A 165 1.13 -3.29 -12.27
N ARG A 166 0.57 -2.76 -13.37
CA ARG A 166 1.29 -1.84 -14.25
C ARG A 166 1.73 -0.58 -13.50
N ASP A 167 0.82 0.02 -12.74
CA ASP A 167 1.12 1.22 -11.95
C ASP A 167 2.21 0.94 -10.90
N ALA A 168 2.15 -0.22 -10.22
CA ALA A 168 3.16 -0.65 -9.26
C ALA A 168 4.52 -0.94 -9.92
N GLN A 169 4.53 -1.57 -11.12
CA GLN A 169 5.74 -1.82 -11.89
C GLN A 169 6.39 -0.51 -12.37
N GLU A 170 5.58 0.41 -12.88
CA GLU A 170 6.08 1.73 -13.31
C GLU A 170 6.69 2.50 -12.13
N GLN A 171 6.08 2.42 -10.97
CA GLN A 171 6.62 3.07 -9.78
C GLN A 171 7.89 2.37 -9.30
N ALA A 172 7.94 1.03 -9.25
CA ALA A 172 9.15 0.29 -8.88
C ALA A 172 10.30 0.62 -9.84
N TRP A 173 10.02 0.70 -11.14
CA TRP A 173 11.02 1.09 -12.13
C TRP A 173 11.51 2.53 -11.93
N ARG A 174 10.62 3.48 -11.60
CA ARG A 174 11.02 4.86 -11.28
C ARG A 174 11.90 4.91 -10.03
N ASP A 175 11.53 4.14 -9.01
CA ASP A 175 12.27 4.08 -7.74
C ASP A 175 13.65 3.44 -7.97
N GLU A 176 13.74 2.38 -8.78
CA GLU A 176 14.99 1.73 -9.15
C GLU A 176 15.92 2.66 -9.98
N ASN A 177 15.34 3.42 -10.94
CA ASN A 177 16.11 4.38 -11.74
C ASN A 177 16.46 5.68 -10.99
N ARG A 178 15.76 6.00 -9.90
CA ARG A 178 16.13 7.09 -8.99
C ARG A 178 17.18 6.66 -7.98
N SER A 179 17.23 5.38 -7.64
CA SER A 179 18.29 4.77 -6.86
C SER A 179 19.50 4.62 -7.80
N ARG A 180 20.28 5.70 -7.99
CA ARG A 180 21.60 5.54 -8.58
C ARG A 180 22.36 4.54 -7.70
N PRO A 181 23.16 3.63 -8.29
CA PRO A 181 24.14 2.87 -7.53
C PRO A 181 24.88 3.87 -6.64
N LEU A 182 25.05 3.53 -5.36
CA LEU A 182 25.86 4.34 -4.46
C LEU A 182 27.21 4.52 -5.16
N GLU A 183 27.45 5.71 -5.72
CA GLU A 183 28.74 6.05 -6.31
C GLU A 183 29.71 6.21 -5.15
N TYR A 184 30.57 5.23 -5.03
CA TYR A 184 31.74 5.33 -4.17
C TYR A 184 32.82 6.06 -4.96
N ASP A 185 33.50 6.96 -4.32
CA ASP A 185 34.74 7.52 -4.85
C ASP A 185 35.72 6.37 -5.04
N GLU A 186 36.15 6.10 -6.30
CA GLU A 186 37.02 4.98 -6.65
C GLU A 186 38.39 5.01 -5.95
N GLU A 187 38.86 6.22 -5.53
CA GLU A 187 40.13 6.37 -4.82
C GLU A 187 39.97 6.19 -3.30
N THR A 188 38.80 6.49 -2.76
CA THR A 188 38.61 6.57 -1.29
C THR A 188 37.69 5.50 -0.73
N GLY A 189 36.85 4.87 -1.59
CA GLY A 189 35.82 3.92 -1.15
C GLY A 189 34.71 4.54 -0.29
N GLU A 190 34.60 5.88 -0.27
CA GLU A 190 33.59 6.61 0.48
C GLU A 190 32.41 7.00 -0.44
N LEU A 191 31.24 7.21 0.16
CA LEU A 191 30.07 7.71 -0.55
C LEU A 191 30.34 9.14 -1.06
N THR A 192 29.90 9.44 -2.28
CA THR A 192 29.99 10.83 -2.79
C THR A 192 29.09 11.76 -1.99
N ALA A 193 29.46 13.04 -1.86
CA ALA A 193 28.70 14.04 -1.11
C ALA A 193 27.23 14.19 -1.60
N GLU A 194 26.96 13.90 -2.87
CA GLU A 194 25.59 13.90 -3.45
C GLU A 194 24.76 12.73 -2.94
N VAL A 195 25.36 11.56 -2.74
CA VAL A 195 24.69 10.38 -2.19
C VAL A 195 24.44 10.54 -0.70
N GLU A 196 25.36 11.14 0.05
CA GLU A 196 25.16 11.50 1.45
C GLU A 196 23.99 12.47 1.60
N ALA A 197 23.88 13.48 0.75
CA ALA A 197 22.77 14.44 0.78
C ALA A 197 21.41 13.81 0.44
N ALA A 198 21.39 12.82 -0.47
CA ALA A 198 20.15 12.14 -0.88
C ALA A 198 19.67 11.07 0.11
N ALA A 199 20.56 10.50 0.92
CA ALA A 199 20.24 9.44 1.89
C ALA A 199 19.45 9.92 3.11
N GLY A 200 19.19 11.23 3.24
CA GLY A 200 18.53 11.80 4.42
C GLY A 200 19.34 11.47 5.66
N VAL A 201 20.48 12.13 5.81
CA VAL A 201 21.40 11.91 6.93
C VAL A 201 20.63 12.14 8.24
N PHE A 202 20.67 11.15 9.14
CA PHE A 202 20.26 11.38 10.53
C PHE A 202 21.06 12.57 11.05
N ASP A 203 20.38 13.70 11.19
CA ASP A 203 20.96 14.91 11.79
C ASP A 203 20.60 14.92 13.28
N PRO A 204 21.59 14.65 14.16
CA PRO A 204 21.33 14.67 15.60
C PRO A 204 20.94 16.07 16.13
N PHE A 205 21.06 17.11 15.31
CA PHE A 205 20.71 18.49 15.63
C PHE A 205 19.44 18.96 14.91
N ALA A 206 18.63 18.04 14.32
CA ALA A 206 17.38 18.40 13.67
C ALA A 206 16.46 19.16 14.63
N ALA A 207 15.87 20.27 14.13
CA ALA A 207 15.12 21.20 14.96
C ALA A 207 13.90 20.55 15.67
N SER A 208 13.27 19.57 15.06
CA SER A 208 12.12 18.84 15.63
C SER A 208 12.44 18.09 16.92
N ASP A 209 13.62 17.48 16.98
CA ASP A 209 14.02 16.66 18.13
C ASP A 209 14.75 17.49 19.18
N PHE A 210 15.34 18.62 18.76
CA PHE A 210 16.10 19.51 19.63
C PHE A 210 15.24 20.32 20.62
N ASP A 211 13.93 20.41 20.35
CA ASP A 211 12.99 21.09 21.25
C ASP A 211 12.66 20.26 22.50
N ASP A 212 12.91 18.93 22.46
CA ASP A 212 12.76 18.07 23.65
C ASP A 212 13.97 18.19 24.61
N PRO A 213 13.78 18.66 25.85
CA PRO A 213 14.86 18.73 26.85
C PRO A 213 15.48 17.37 27.19
N SER A 214 14.68 16.30 27.13
CA SER A 214 15.13 14.93 27.40
C SER A 214 16.06 14.45 26.30
N TYR A 215 15.69 14.70 25.06
CA TYR A 215 16.52 14.38 23.89
C TYR A 215 17.86 15.12 23.96
N ARG A 216 17.85 16.43 24.25
CA ARG A 216 19.08 17.22 24.37
C ARG A 216 20.03 16.67 25.45
N SER A 217 19.51 16.32 26.62
CA SER A 217 20.31 15.75 27.70
C SER A 217 20.94 14.41 27.29
N ARG A 218 20.20 13.53 26.61
CA ARG A 218 20.73 12.26 26.12
C ARG A 218 21.75 12.46 25.00
N LEU A 219 21.53 13.41 24.10
CA LEU A 219 22.44 13.75 23.01
C LEU A 219 23.77 14.33 23.60
N ASP A 220 23.69 15.24 24.57
CA ASP A 220 24.87 15.80 25.21
C ASP A 220 25.70 14.70 25.90
N ALA A 221 25.07 13.82 26.67
CA ALA A 221 25.75 12.69 27.30
C ALA A 221 26.39 11.72 26.28
N ALA A 222 25.70 11.48 25.16
CA ALA A 222 26.20 10.62 24.06
C ALA A 222 27.40 11.28 23.34
N ILE A 223 27.39 12.62 23.16
CA ILE A 223 28.51 13.36 22.58
C ILE A 223 29.74 13.30 23.52
N ASP A 224 29.53 13.47 24.83
CA ASP A 224 30.60 13.42 25.80
C ASP A 224 31.28 12.04 25.89
N ALA A 225 30.59 10.98 25.49
CA ALA A 225 31.12 9.63 25.42
C ALA A 225 31.96 9.33 24.14
N LEU A 226 32.00 10.25 23.18
CA LEU A 226 32.75 10.07 21.94
C LEU A 226 34.29 10.29 22.16
N PRO A 227 35.13 9.82 21.21
CA PRO A 227 36.55 10.17 21.21
C PRO A 227 36.79 11.70 21.12
N PRO A 228 37.85 12.23 21.73
CA PRO A 228 38.07 13.70 21.88
C PRO A 228 38.02 14.49 20.55
N GLU A 229 38.56 13.94 19.47
CA GLU A 229 38.49 14.60 18.15
C GLU A 229 37.07 14.66 17.61
N GLN A 230 36.28 13.58 17.79
CA GLN A 230 34.90 13.54 17.38
C GLN A 230 34.00 14.48 18.20
N ILE A 231 34.25 14.60 19.52
CA ILE A 231 33.56 15.57 20.38
C ILE A 231 33.73 16.98 19.82
N ARG A 232 34.98 17.36 19.50
CA ARG A 232 35.28 18.70 18.96
C ARG A 232 34.57 18.96 17.63
N ILE A 233 34.56 17.96 16.75
CA ILE A 233 33.85 18.06 15.44
C ILE A 233 32.34 18.25 15.66
N MET A 234 31.71 17.44 16.53
CA MET A 234 30.30 17.56 16.82
C MET A 234 29.89 18.89 17.44
N HIS A 235 30.71 19.41 18.36
CA HIS A 235 30.48 20.76 18.93
C HIS A 235 30.61 21.87 17.89
N MET A 236 31.57 21.79 16.97
CA MET A 236 31.74 22.79 15.93
C MET A 236 30.58 22.71 14.87
N LEU A 237 30.12 21.52 14.55
CA LEU A 237 28.95 21.33 13.69
C LEU A 237 27.69 21.92 14.31
N ARG A 238 27.48 21.68 15.62
CA ARG A 238 26.37 22.27 16.41
C ARG A 238 26.38 23.78 16.41
N GLN A 239 27.58 24.38 16.36
CA GLN A 239 27.78 25.85 16.29
C GLN A 239 27.62 26.39 14.85
N GLY A 240 27.36 25.54 13.86
CA GLY A 240 27.16 25.93 12.48
C GLY A 240 28.45 26.14 11.67
N PHE A 241 29.62 25.69 12.18
CA PHE A 241 30.85 25.75 11.38
C PHE A 241 30.79 24.79 10.20
N PRO A 242 31.10 25.27 8.96
CA PRO A 242 31.19 24.38 7.82
C PRO A 242 32.44 23.50 7.92
N ILE A 243 32.35 22.28 7.38
CA ILE A 243 33.50 21.36 7.36
C ILE A 243 34.65 21.94 6.55
N ASP A 244 34.33 22.43 5.33
CA ASP A 244 35.25 23.10 4.43
C ASP A 244 34.54 24.25 3.71
N SER A 245 35.33 25.19 3.13
CA SER A 245 34.82 26.31 2.36
C SER A 245 35.82 26.73 1.27
N LYS A 246 35.27 27.08 0.10
CA LYS A 246 36.06 27.68 -0.99
C LYS A 246 36.49 29.14 -0.67
N GLU A 247 35.82 29.78 0.30
CA GLU A 247 36.15 31.15 0.72
C GLU A 247 37.30 31.14 1.68
N PRO A 248 38.41 31.88 1.41
CA PRO A 248 39.61 31.84 2.20
C PRO A 248 39.42 32.39 3.64
N ASP A 249 38.49 33.32 3.82
CA ASP A 249 38.25 34.01 5.08
C ASP A 249 37.27 33.29 6.00
N VAL A 250 36.60 32.22 5.51
CA VAL A 250 35.68 31.44 6.35
C VAL A 250 36.47 30.44 7.19
N MET A 251 36.26 30.52 8.52
CA MET A 251 36.78 29.53 9.46
C MET A 251 35.98 28.21 9.27
N THR A 252 36.70 27.13 9.00
CA THR A 252 36.13 25.80 8.82
C THR A 252 36.66 24.81 9.84
N ILE A 253 35.96 23.69 10.04
CA ILE A 253 36.37 22.64 10.97
C ILE A 253 37.75 22.07 10.54
N ALA A 254 37.93 21.87 9.23
CA ALA A 254 39.21 21.42 8.67
C ALA A 254 40.39 22.35 9.03
N LYS A 255 40.19 23.66 8.88
CA LYS A 255 41.20 24.68 9.25
C LYS A 255 41.44 24.72 10.76
N ALA A 256 40.38 24.70 11.57
CA ALA A 256 40.47 24.79 13.03
C ALA A 256 41.18 23.58 13.67
N LEU A 257 41.00 22.40 13.10
CA LEU A 257 41.60 21.17 13.64
C LEU A 257 42.90 20.77 12.91
N GLY A 258 43.29 21.49 11.84
CA GLY A 258 44.47 21.18 11.05
C GLY A 258 44.43 19.81 10.38
N ARG A 259 43.23 19.38 9.95
CA ARG A 259 42.98 18.09 9.33
C ARG A 259 42.41 18.29 7.92
N SER A 260 42.56 17.27 7.05
CA SER A 260 41.90 17.29 5.73
C SER A 260 40.38 17.22 5.87
N GLU A 261 39.65 17.82 4.93
CA GLU A 261 38.20 17.72 4.84
C GLU A 261 37.73 16.26 4.92
N LYS A 262 38.39 15.37 4.17
CA LYS A 262 38.11 13.93 4.17
C LYS A 262 38.19 13.33 5.57
N THR A 263 39.25 13.65 6.32
CA THR A 263 39.42 13.13 7.68
C THR A 263 38.30 13.64 8.62
N ILE A 264 37.89 14.91 8.47
CA ILE A 264 36.79 15.48 9.25
C ILE A 264 35.46 14.79 8.91
N ARG A 265 35.17 14.55 7.61
CA ARG A 265 33.95 13.85 7.19
C ARG A 265 33.91 12.43 7.77
N THR A 266 35.02 11.67 7.66
CA THR A 266 35.11 10.31 8.23
C THR A 266 34.86 10.30 9.75
N TYR A 267 35.39 11.26 10.47
CA TYR A 267 35.19 11.35 11.93
C TYR A 267 33.77 11.79 12.29
N ARG A 268 33.15 12.71 11.53
CA ARG A 268 31.76 13.08 11.65
C ARG A 268 30.85 11.86 11.48
N ASP A 269 31.05 11.09 10.41
CA ASP A 269 30.18 9.97 10.08
C ASP A 269 30.27 8.85 11.11
N LYS A 270 31.48 8.58 11.64
CA LYS A 270 31.66 7.67 12.78
C LYS A 270 30.96 8.17 14.02
N ALA A 271 31.07 9.45 14.32
CA ALA A 271 30.40 10.07 15.48
C ALA A 271 28.88 9.95 15.33
N ILE A 272 28.31 10.32 14.17
CA ILE A 272 26.86 10.25 13.87
C ILE A 272 26.37 8.81 13.99
N ALA A 273 27.09 7.83 13.49
CA ALA A 273 26.72 6.41 13.60
C ALA A 273 26.66 5.97 15.07
N THR A 274 27.65 6.39 15.89
CA THR A 274 27.68 6.08 17.32
C THR A 274 26.52 6.77 18.07
N LEU A 275 26.26 8.05 17.78
CA LEU A 275 25.14 8.80 18.37
C LEU A 275 23.80 8.18 18.03
N ARG A 276 23.61 7.76 16.78
CA ARG A 276 22.37 7.11 16.33
C ARG A 276 22.07 5.85 17.14
N LEU A 277 23.08 5.02 17.39
CA LEU A 277 22.92 3.81 18.21
C LEU A 277 22.60 4.18 19.68
N ALA A 278 23.36 5.11 20.26
CA ALA A 278 23.16 5.51 21.66
C ALA A 278 21.79 6.15 21.91
N LEU A 279 21.23 6.88 20.93
CA LEU A 279 19.91 7.51 21.03
C LEU A 279 18.77 6.52 20.79
N ALA A 280 18.96 5.53 19.91
CA ALA A 280 17.97 4.48 19.66
C ALA A 280 17.78 3.55 20.87
N ASP A 281 18.85 3.20 21.59
CA ASP A 281 18.80 2.37 22.80
C ASP A 281 18.06 3.05 23.97
N GLY A 282 17.99 4.36 23.98
CA GLY A 282 17.29 5.15 25.00
C GLY A 282 15.77 5.26 24.84
N GLU A 283 15.20 4.83 23.73
CA GLU A 283 13.74 4.81 23.49
C GLU A 283 13.06 3.52 24.01
N GLN A 284 13.83 2.55 24.46
CA GLN A 284 13.31 1.26 24.95
C GLN A 284 13.31 1.11 26.49
N GLN A 285 13.63 2.15 27.23
CA GLN A 285 13.51 2.20 28.70
C GLN A 285 12.45 3.23 29.10
#